data_c2cf9029262a98d1eaa1cbab60bb3583
#
_entry.id   c2cf9029262a98d1eaa1cbab60bb3583
#
_cell.length_a   1.000
_cell.length_b   1.000
_cell.length_c   1.000
_cell.angle_alpha   90.00
_cell.angle_beta   90.00
_cell.angle_gamma   90.00
#
_symmetry.space_group_name_H-M   'P 1'
#
loop_
_entity.id
_entity.type
_entity.pdbx_description
1 polymer ?
#
loop_
_entity_poly.entity_id
_entity_poly.type
_entity_poly.pdbx_seq_one_letter_code
_entity_poly.pdbx_strand_id
1 'polypeptide(L)'
;KISLNTEKERMLTMRFTCEKSMLVAGLNIAGRTVAQKSILPVIEGILCRAEVGLSLTGYNMETAITYDIEADVSEAGECILPARLFGDIVRRLPEGPVTVVVGEDYKVSIRAGYASFTISAESAEDYPELPDVNTGRPVKLPQCQLKNLISGTIFAVSENQGRPIHTGVKFEVTNDSIT
;
A
#
# COMPACT_ATOMS: atom_id res chain seq x y z
N LYS A 1 33.57 -5.51 9.32
CA LYS A 1 32.99 -4.12 9.18
C LYS A 1 32.62 -3.75 7.74
N ILE A 2 32.97 -4.54 6.73
CA ILE A 2 32.73 -4.26 5.29
C ILE A 2 31.38 -4.85 4.81
N SER A 3 30.86 -5.90 5.47
CA SER A 3 29.62 -6.59 4.99
C SER A 3 28.32 -5.87 5.35
N LEU A 4 28.28 -5.12 6.46
CA LEU A 4 27.08 -4.40 6.90
C LEU A 4 26.77 -3.15 6.05
N ASN A 5 27.81 -2.53 5.46
CA ASN A 5 27.62 -1.37 4.60
C ASN A 5 27.08 -1.76 3.21
N THR A 6 27.44 -2.95 2.73
CA THR A 6 27.01 -3.45 1.40
C THR A 6 25.54 -3.88 1.38
N GLU A 7 25.00 -4.36 2.51
CA GLU A 7 23.56 -4.66 2.63
C GLU A 7 22.72 -3.37 2.73
N LYS A 8 23.24 -2.37 3.46
CA LYS A 8 22.57 -1.06 3.59
C LYS A 8 22.57 -0.27 2.27
N GLU A 9 23.65 -0.36 1.49
CA GLU A 9 23.75 0.25 0.14
C GLU A 9 22.88 -0.49 -0.89
N ARG A 10 22.64 -1.80 -0.74
CA ARG A 10 21.78 -2.60 -1.63
C ARG A 10 20.29 -2.28 -1.48
N MET A 11 19.85 -1.73 -0.37
CA MET A 11 18.43 -1.38 -0.13
C MET A 11 18.02 -0.03 -0.73
N LEU A 12 18.96 0.78 -1.21
CA LEU A 12 18.70 2.11 -1.78
C LEU A 12 18.32 2.11 -3.27
N THR A 13 18.56 0.99 -3.96
CA THR A 13 18.16 0.84 -5.37
C THR A 13 17.03 -0.16 -5.48
N MET A 14 16.03 0.16 -6.30
CA MET A 14 14.90 -0.73 -6.56
C MET A 14 14.53 -0.65 -8.04
N ARG A 15 14.24 -1.81 -8.64
CA ARG A 15 13.78 -1.85 -10.03
C ARG A 15 12.76 -2.95 -10.23
N PHE A 16 11.62 -2.55 -10.74
CA PHE A 16 10.55 -3.49 -11.12
C PHE A 16 9.82 -3.06 -12.38
N THR A 17 9.16 -4.03 -13.02
CA THR A 17 8.26 -3.81 -14.14
C THR A 17 6.96 -4.56 -13.90
N CYS A 18 5.82 -3.89 -14.07
CA CYS A 18 4.50 -4.50 -13.96
C CYS A 18 3.51 -3.86 -14.95
N GLU A 19 2.38 -4.50 -15.17
CA GLU A 19 1.31 -3.95 -16.00
C GLU A 19 0.66 -2.73 -15.35
N LYS A 20 0.43 -1.67 -16.14
CA LYS A 20 -0.22 -0.43 -15.67
C LYS A 20 -1.54 -0.71 -14.95
N SER A 21 -2.37 -1.58 -15.50
CA SER A 21 -3.69 -1.91 -14.92
C SER A 21 -3.59 -2.45 -13.50
N MET A 22 -2.60 -3.32 -13.25
CA MET A 22 -2.32 -3.90 -11.94
C MET A 22 -1.82 -2.83 -10.97
N LEU A 23 -0.92 -1.96 -11.43
CA LEU A 23 -0.39 -0.86 -10.62
C LEU A 23 -1.48 0.15 -10.25
N VAL A 24 -2.36 0.51 -11.19
CA VAL A 24 -3.52 1.37 -10.92
C VAL A 24 -4.46 0.74 -9.90
N ALA A 25 -4.75 -0.57 -10.02
CA ALA A 25 -5.60 -1.29 -9.07
C ALA A 25 -5.01 -1.25 -7.66
N GLY A 26 -3.72 -1.57 -7.51
CA GLY A 26 -3.03 -1.55 -6.23
C GLY A 26 -3.00 -0.15 -5.60
N LEU A 27 -2.68 0.88 -6.38
CA LEU A 27 -2.68 2.26 -5.93
C LEU A 27 -4.07 2.74 -5.48
N ASN A 28 -5.14 2.33 -6.18
CA ASN A 28 -6.50 2.68 -5.80
C ASN A 28 -6.95 1.97 -4.50
N ILE A 29 -6.43 0.78 -4.23
CA ILE A 29 -6.77 0.00 -3.03
C ILE A 29 -5.93 0.48 -1.84
N ALA A 30 -4.60 0.44 -1.92
CA ALA A 30 -3.71 0.86 -0.85
C ALA A 30 -3.84 2.36 -0.55
N GLY A 31 -4.08 3.18 -1.57
CA GLY A 31 -4.26 4.62 -1.42
C GLY A 31 -5.47 5.04 -0.57
N ARG A 32 -6.42 4.14 -0.28
CA ARG A 32 -7.58 4.43 0.59
C ARG A 32 -7.20 4.63 2.05
N THR A 33 -6.08 4.06 2.46
CA THR A 33 -5.56 4.17 3.84
C THR A 33 -4.38 5.12 3.96
N VAL A 34 -4.01 5.81 2.90
CA VAL A 34 -3.00 6.87 2.97
C VAL A 34 -3.58 8.10 3.66
N ALA A 35 -2.87 8.61 4.66
CA ALA A 35 -3.26 9.83 5.35
C ALA A 35 -3.24 11.03 4.40
N GLN A 36 -4.27 11.88 4.43
CA GLN A 36 -4.33 13.08 3.57
C GLN A 36 -3.61 14.30 4.14
N LYS A 37 -3.55 14.38 5.46
CA LYS A 37 -2.80 15.37 6.23
C LYS A 37 -2.39 14.72 7.55
N SER A 38 -1.11 14.57 7.76
CA SER A 38 -0.57 13.95 8.97
C SER A 38 0.53 14.80 9.59
N ILE A 39 0.73 14.62 10.89
CA ILE A 39 1.90 15.13 11.61
C ILE A 39 3.17 14.38 11.15
N LEU A 40 3.00 13.15 10.66
CA LEU A 40 4.05 12.32 10.09
C LEU A 40 3.93 12.34 8.55
N PRO A 41 4.74 13.11 7.83
CA PRO A 41 4.66 13.22 6.37
C PRO A 41 4.80 11.87 5.63
N VAL A 42 5.60 10.97 6.17
CA VAL A 42 5.89 9.65 5.56
C VAL A 42 4.64 8.79 5.32
N ILE A 43 3.58 8.93 6.15
CA ILE A 43 2.32 8.19 5.94
C ILE A 43 1.36 8.85 4.93
N GLU A 44 1.72 10.01 4.38
CA GLU A 44 1.07 10.59 3.19
C GLU A 44 1.57 9.92 1.90
N GLY A 45 2.62 9.10 1.99
CA GLY A 45 3.15 8.26 0.95
C GLY A 45 2.60 6.83 0.97
N ILE A 46 2.85 6.09 -0.10
CA ILE A 46 2.66 4.65 -0.19
C ILE A 46 4.02 3.97 -0.02
N LEU A 47 4.13 3.07 0.95
CA LEU A 47 5.28 2.20 1.06
C LEU A 47 5.24 1.20 -0.10
N CYS A 48 6.29 1.22 -0.89
CA CYS A 48 6.49 0.37 -2.05
C CYS A 48 7.66 -0.56 -1.75
N ARG A 49 7.40 -1.87 -1.73
CA ARG A 49 8.41 -2.91 -1.49
C ARG A 49 8.44 -3.87 -2.64
N ALA A 50 9.59 -4.02 -3.27
CA ALA A 50 9.83 -4.96 -4.35
C ALA A 50 10.78 -6.07 -3.87
N GLU A 51 10.31 -7.32 -3.87
CA GLU A 51 11.07 -8.51 -3.49
C GLU A 51 10.85 -9.62 -4.52
N VAL A 52 9.94 -10.55 -4.29
CA VAL A 52 9.50 -11.57 -5.25
C VAL A 52 8.45 -10.99 -6.22
N GLY A 53 7.73 -9.97 -5.79
CA GLY A 53 6.74 -9.17 -6.50
C GLY A 53 6.72 -7.77 -5.92
N LEU A 54 5.72 -6.99 -6.25
CA LEU A 54 5.55 -5.63 -5.77
C LEU A 54 4.44 -5.57 -4.72
N SER A 55 4.75 -5.08 -3.53
CA SER A 55 3.80 -4.83 -2.46
C SER A 55 3.61 -3.33 -2.25
N LEU A 56 2.36 -2.87 -2.24
CA LEU A 56 1.99 -1.48 -1.98
C LEU A 56 1.22 -1.40 -0.67
N THR A 57 1.73 -0.62 0.28
CA THR A 57 1.09 -0.44 1.59
C THR A 57 0.73 1.01 1.83
N GLY A 58 -0.54 1.25 2.15
CA GLY A 58 -1.02 2.51 2.70
C GLY A 58 -1.34 2.35 4.18
N TYR A 59 -1.07 3.37 4.98
CA TYR A 59 -1.31 3.38 6.42
C TYR A 59 -1.66 4.78 6.93
N ASN A 60 -2.61 4.88 7.84
CA ASN A 60 -3.03 6.15 8.46
C ASN A 60 -3.01 6.11 9.99
N MET A 61 -2.22 5.23 10.58
CA MET A 61 -2.12 4.94 12.03
C MET A 61 -3.32 4.18 12.63
N GLU A 62 -4.44 4.07 11.92
CA GLU A 62 -5.62 3.34 12.38
C GLU A 62 -5.89 2.10 11.51
N THR A 63 -5.68 2.25 10.21
CA THR A 63 -5.98 1.22 9.21
C THR A 63 -4.83 1.11 8.23
N ALA A 64 -4.40 -0.11 7.97
CA ALA A 64 -3.41 -0.43 6.93
C ALA A 64 -4.03 -1.33 5.86
N ILE A 65 -3.68 -1.08 4.62
CA ILE A 65 -3.97 -1.96 3.49
C ILE A 65 -2.68 -2.24 2.75
N THR A 66 -2.34 -3.51 2.65
CA THR A 66 -1.27 -3.99 1.77
C THR A 66 -1.88 -4.71 0.58
N TYR A 67 -1.42 -4.38 -0.61
CA TYR A 67 -1.86 -5.00 -1.86
C TYR A 67 -0.66 -5.49 -2.66
N ASP A 68 -0.65 -6.80 -2.94
CA ASP A 68 0.42 -7.44 -3.67
C ASP A 68 0.09 -7.48 -5.18
N ILE A 69 1.09 -7.18 -5.98
CA ILE A 69 1.03 -7.09 -7.44
C ILE A 69 2.08 -8.03 -8.03
N GLU A 70 1.71 -8.79 -9.04
CA GLU A 70 2.67 -9.52 -9.84
C GLU A 70 3.55 -8.53 -10.61
N ALA A 71 4.85 -8.59 -10.37
CA ALA A 71 5.84 -7.72 -10.99
C ALA A 71 7.14 -8.49 -11.24
N ASP A 72 7.80 -8.14 -12.33
CA ASP A 72 9.18 -8.57 -12.59
C ASP A 72 10.13 -7.65 -11.83
N VAL A 73 10.76 -8.18 -10.78
CA VAL A 73 11.67 -7.45 -9.90
C VAL A 73 13.10 -7.83 -10.27
N SER A 74 13.83 -6.88 -10.82
CA SER A 74 15.25 -7.05 -11.17
C SER A 74 16.20 -6.57 -10.08
N GLU A 75 15.76 -5.62 -9.25
CA GLU A 75 16.50 -5.12 -8.08
C GLU A 75 15.51 -4.97 -6.92
N ALA A 76 15.72 -5.75 -5.87
CA ALA A 76 14.90 -5.71 -4.67
C ALA A 76 15.20 -4.46 -3.84
N GLY A 77 14.16 -3.87 -3.24
CA GLY A 77 14.31 -2.69 -2.40
C GLY A 77 12.98 -2.16 -1.92
N GLU A 78 13.04 -1.08 -1.16
CA GLU A 78 11.84 -0.41 -0.65
C GLU A 78 12.00 1.11 -0.61
N CYS A 79 10.91 1.81 -0.80
CA CYS A 79 10.85 3.26 -0.68
C CYS A 79 9.42 3.74 -0.42
N ILE A 80 9.28 4.99 -0.01
CA ILE A 80 7.99 5.66 0.12
C ILE A 80 7.78 6.55 -1.10
N LEU A 81 6.70 6.30 -1.83
CA LEU A 81 6.31 7.10 -2.98
C LEU A 81 5.19 8.07 -2.60
N PRO A 82 5.25 9.35 -3.02
CA PRO A 82 4.17 10.30 -2.77
C PRO A 82 2.88 9.81 -3.45
N ALA A 83 1.92 9.34 -2.64
CA ALA A 83 0.76 8.56 -3.09
C ALA A 83 -0.06 9.26 -4.18
N ARG A 84 -0.35 10.56 -3.99
CA ARG A 84 -1.14 11.34 -4.92
C ARG A 84 -0.42 11.55 -6.23
N LEU A 85 0.84 12.01 -6.19
CA LEU A 85 1.61 12.33 -7.39
C LEU A 85 1.89 11.07 -8.20
N PHE A 86 2.35 9.99 -7.54
CA PHE A 86 2.62 8.72 -8.20
C PHE A 86 1.35 8.13 -8.83
N GLY A 87 0.23 8.15 -8.10
CA GLY A 87 -1.05 7.68 -8.62
C GLY A 87 -1.54 8.51 -9.82
N ASP A 88 -1.37 9.83 -9.81
CA ASP A 88 -1.77 10.71 -10.93
C ASP A 88 -0.92 10.46 -12.17
N ILE A 89 0.38 10.22 -12.00
CA ILE A 89 1.29 9.87 -13.09
C ILE A 89 0.87 8.52 -13.69
N VAL A 90 0.76 7.47 -12.86
CA VAL A 90 0.47 6.11 -13.34
C VAL A 90 -0.85 6.06 -14.09
N ARG A 91 -1.90 6.75 -13.63
CA ARG A 91 -3.18 6.82 -14.35
C ARG A 91 -3.07 7.43 -15.75
N ARG A 92 -2.13 8.35 -15.97
CA ARG A 92 -1.93 9.04 -17.26
C ARG A 92 -0.92 8.37 -18.18
N LEU A 93 -0.20 7.33 -17.73
CA LEU A 93 0.71 6.57 -18.58
C LEU A 93 -0.06 5.86 -19.69
N PRO A 94 0.60 5.58 -20.85
CA PRO A 94 0.04 4.68 -21.84
C PRO A 94 -0.17 3.27 -21.28
N GLU A 95 -1.07 2.49 -21.91
CA GLU A 95 -1.31 1.10 -21.53
C GLU A 95 -0.08 0.22 -21.81
N GLY A 96 0.09 -0.82 -21.00
CA GLY A 96 1.17 -1.81 -21.09
C GLY A 96 2.13 -1.75 -19.90
N PRO A 97 3.33 -2.29 -20.06
CA PRO A 97 4.29 -2.41 -18.98
C PRO A 97 4.83 -1.06 -18.52
N VAL A 98 4.88 -0.89 -17.20
CA VAL A 98 5.46 0.25 -16.50
C VAL A 98 6.71 -0.21 -15.81
N THR A 99 7.84 0.41 -16.10
CA THR A 99 9.11 0.19 -15.40
C THR A 99 9.37 1.34 -14.45
N VAL A 100 9.63 1.00 -13.20
CA VAL A 100 10.00 1.95 -12.14
C VAL A 100 11.41 1.62 -11.66
N VAL A 101 12.25 2.64 -11.60
CA VAL A 101 13.63 2.55 -11.12
C VAL A 101 13.85 3.60 -10.05
N VAL A 102 14.28 3.18 -8.89
CA VAL A 102 14.66 4.05 -7.77
C VAL A 102 16.19 4.05 -7.67
N GLY A 103 16.80 5.22 -7.74
CA GLY A 103 18.23 5.41 -7.56
C GLY A 103 18.63 5.65 -6.12
N GLU A 104 19.93 5.60 -5.85
CA GLU A 104 20.53 5.83 -4.50
C GLU A 104 20.17 7.20 -3.89
N ASP A 105 19.84 8.18 -4.73
CA ASP A 105 19.42 9.52 -4.34
C ASP A 105 17.88 9.64 -4.15
N TYR A 106 17.18 8.53 -4.05
CA TYR A 106 15.71 8.46 -4.01
C TYR A 106 15.01 9.12 -5.21
N LYS A 107 15.72 9.33 -6.31
CA LYS A 107 15.07 9.71 -7.57
C LYS A 107 14.46 8.50 -8.23
N VAL A 108 13.19 8.63 -8.54
CA VAL A 108 12.37 7.57 -9.14
C VAL A 108 12.10 7.91 -10.58
N SER A 109 12.62 7.09 -11.49
CA SER A 109 12.30 7.16 -12.93
C SER A 109 11.15 6.19 -13.22
N ILE A 110 10.07 6.71 -13.80
CA ILE A 110 8.88 5.96 -14.19
C ILE A 110 8.79 6.01 -15.72
N ARG A 111 8.76 4.86 -16.37
CA ARG A 111 8.73 4.75 -17.83
C ARG A 111 7.63 3.82 -18.30
N ALA A 112 6.90 4.23 -19.35
CA ALA A 112 5.93 3.39 -20.04
C ALA A 112 5.83 3.84 -21.49
N GLY A 113 6.16 2.97 -22.44
CA GLY A 113 6.24 3.31 -23.86
C GLY A 113 7.16 4.51 -24.10
N TYR A 114 6.61 5.58 -24.62
CA TYR A 114 7.33 6.85 -24.90
C TYR A 114 7.30 7.84 -23.72
N ALA A 115 6.52 7.57 -22.68
CA ALA A 115 6.40 8.46 -21.53
C ALA A 115 7.49 8.17 -20.50
N SER A 116 8.08 9.24 -19.95
CA SER A 116 9.07 9.18 -18.88
C SER A 116 8.84 10.31 -17.89
N PHE A 117 8.81 9.97 -16.60
CA PHE A 117 8.66 10.92 -15.50
C PHE A 117 9.74 10.67 -14.48
N THR A 118 10.09 11.73 -13.75
CA THR A 118 10.99 11.64 -12.59
C THR A 118 10.33 12.31 -11.39
N ILE A 119 10.30 11.61 -10.28
CA ILE A 119 9.80 12.11 -8.99
C ILE A 119 10.82 11.79 -7.89
N SER A 120 10.63 12.36 -6.70
CA SER A 120 11.41 11.99 -5.53
C SER A 120 10.62 11.01 -4.66
N ALA A 121 11.30 10.00 -4.13
CA ALA A 121 10.83 9.12 -3.08
C ALA A 121 11.43 9.54 -1.73
N GLU A 122 11.02 8.88 -0.65
CA GLU A 122 11.58 9.00 0.68
C GLU A 122 12.06 7.63 1.18
N SER A 123 12.93 7.63 2.19
CA SER A 123 13.40 6.39 2.81
C SER A 123 12.25 5.64 3.47
N ALA A 124 12.24 4.32 3.35
CA ALA A 124 11.30 3.46 4.05
C ALA A 124 11.65 3.27 5.54
N GLU A 125 12.86 3.66 5.97
CA GLU A 125 13.32 3.50 7.36
C GLU A 125 12.43 4.26 8.37
N ASP A 126 11.85 5.38 7.94
CA ASP A 126 10.99 6.22 8.79
C ASP A 126 9.50 5.81 8.74
N TYR A 127 9.15 4.79 7.93
CA TYR A 127 7.76 4.34 7.86
C TYR A 127 7.38 3.57 9.12
N PRO A 128 6.24 3.89 9.75
CA PRO A 128 5.83 3.22 10.99
C PRO A 128 5.64 1.72 10.79
N GLU A 129 6.08 0.93 11.77
CA GLU A 129 5.81 -0.50 11.78
C GLU A 129 4.29 -0.74 11.81
N LEU A 130 3.84 -1.66 10.95
CA LEU A 130 2.44 -2.06 10.96
C LEU A 130 2.14 -2.91 12.20
N PRO A 131 0.98 -2.70 12.84
CA PRO A 131 0.63 -3.52 14.00
C PRO A 131 0.49 -4.99 13.60
N ASP A 132 1.11 -5.87 14.38
CA ASP A 132 0.92 -7.32 14.22
C ASP A 132 -0.49 -7.70 14.68
N VAL A 133 -1.33 -8.13 13.75
CA VAL A 133 -2.71 -8.58 14.00
C VAL A 133 -2.83 -10.10 14.17
N ASN A 134 -1.73 -10.80 14.32
CA ASN A 134 -1.67 -12.26 14.39
C ASN A 134 -2.11 -12.82 15.76
N THR A 135 -3.19 -12.32 16.34
CA THR A 135 -3.60 -12.57 17.72
C THR A 135 -4.83 -13.47 17.86
N GLY A 136 -5.01 -14.50 17.05
CA GLY A 136 -6.19 -15.34 17.28
C GLY A 136 -6.40 -16.47 16.29
N ARG A 137 -7.56 -17.11 16.39
CA ARG A 137 -7.99 -18.12 15.42
C ARG A 137 -8.50 -17.43 14.15
N PRO A 138 -7.94 -17.70 12.98
CA PRO A 138 -8.41 -17.09 11.73
C PRO A 138 -9.81 -17.60 11.40
N VAL A 139 -10.68 -16.67 11.04
CA VAL A 139 -12.00 -16.98 10.51
C VAL A 139 -11.96 -16.79 8.99
N LYS A 140 -12.36 -17.83 8.26
CA LYS A 140 -12.42 -17.80 6.79
C LYS A 140 -13.89 -17.76 6.35
N LEU A 141 -14.23 -16.76 5.54
CA LEU A 141 -15.54 -16.68 4.90
C LEU A 141 -15.40 -16.15 3.46
N PRO A 142 -16.34 -16.47 2.58
CA PRO A 142 -16.36 -15.93 1.23
C PRO A 142 -16.47 -14.39 1.24
N GLN A 143 -15.71 -13.71 0.40
CA GLN A 143 -15.71 -12.25 0.30
C GLN A 143 -17.11 -11.66 0.05
N CYS A 144 -17.93 -12.33 -0.79
CA CYS A 144 -19.30 -11.91 -1.06
C CYS A 144 -20.18 -11.91 0.20
N GLN A 145 -20.01 -12.88 1.11
CA GLN A 145 -20.75 -12.93 2.36
C GLN A 145 -20.34 -11.77 3.28
N LEU A 146 -19.03 -11.54 3.46
CA LEU A 146 -18.54 -10.39 4.23
C LEU A 146 -19.08 -9.08 3.68
N LYS A 147 -19.03 -8.89 2.35
CA LYS A 147 -19.58 -7.70 1.69
C LYS A 147 -21.06 -7.51 1.99
N ASN A 148 -21.86 -8.59 1.92
CA ASN A 148 -23.30 -8.53 2.19
C ASN A 148 -23.60 -8.19 3.66
N LEU A 149 -22.87 -8.78 4.61
CA LEU A 149 -22.98 -8.45 6.04
C LEU A 149 -22.73 -6.97 6.30
N ILE A 150 -21.63 -6.45 5.76
CA ILE A 150 -21.28 -5.03 5.90
C ILE A 150 -22.32 -4.13 5.22
N SER A 151 -22.72 -4.43 3.99
CA SER A 151 -23.69 -3.62 3.24
C SER A 151 -25.07 -3.60 3.89
N GLY A 152 -25.46 -4.69 4.58
CA GLY A 152 -26.73 -4.81 5.28
C GLY A 152 -26.80 -4.02 6.60
N THR A 153 -25.66 -3.52 7.11
CA THR A 153 -25.59 -2.90 8.44
C THR A 153 -24.95 -1.51 8.44
N ILE A 154 -24.06 -1.22 7.50
CA ILE A 154 -23.26 0.01 7.48
C ILE A 154 -24.10 1.30 7.44
N PHE A 155 -25.29 1.26 6.87
CA PHE A 155 -26.20 2.42 6.81
C PHE A 155 -26.70 2.86 8.19
N ALA A 156 -26.65 1.99 9.21
CA ALA A 156 -27.08 2.29 10.57
C ALA A 156 -25.93 2.81 11.47
N VAL A 157 -24.71 2.89 10.94
CA VAL A 157 -23.56 3.37 11.66
C VAL A 157 -23.62 4.91 11.80
N SER A 158 -23.28 5.42 12.99
CA SER A 158 -23.27 6.86 13.25
C SER A 158 -22.02 7.51 12.68
N GLU A 159 -22.18 8.72 12.11
CA GLU A 159 -21.05 9.57 11.71
C GLU A 159 -20.52 10.43 12.88
N ASN A 160 -21.22 10.44 14.02
CA ASN A 160 -20.87 11.26 15.18
C ASN A 160 -19.80 10.56 16.03
N GLN A 161 -18.58 11.07 15.98
CA GLN A 161 -17.44 10.57 16.74
C GLN A 161 -17.50 10.83 18.27
N GLY A 162 -18.48 11.54 18.75
CA GLY A 162 -18.69 11.75 20.21
C GLY A 162 -18.98 10.46 20.97
N ARG A 163 -19.37 9.40 20.27
CA ARG A 163 -19.54 8.04 20.82
C ARG A 163 -18.93 7.02 19.84
N PRO A 164 -17.62 6.75 19.91
CA PRO A 164 -16.91 5.91 18.95
C PRO A 164 -17.52 4.52 18.77
N ILE A 165 -18.10 3.93 19.81
CA ILE A 165 -18.73 2.59 19.73
C ILE A 165 -19.89 2.53 18.73
N HIS A 166 -20.52 3.68 18.40
CA HIS A 166 -21.61 3.75 17.42
C HIS A 166 -21.12 3.97 15.98
N THR A 167 -19.83 4.20 15.78
CA THR A 167 -19.25 4.47 14.45
C THR A 167 -18.74 3.20 13.74
N GLY A 168 -18.92 2.03 14.34
CA GLY A 168 -18.48 0.75 13.81
C GLY A 168 -19.60 -0.27 13.68
N VAL A 169 -19.35 -1.30 12.87
CA VAL A 169 -20.18 -2.50 12.77
C VAL A 169 -19.61 -3.55 13.72
N LYS A 170 -20.45 -4.07 14.63
CA LYS A 170 -20.06 -5.15 15.53
C LYS A 170 -20.12 -6.50 14.81
N PHE A 171 -19.06 -7.26 14.90
CA PHE A 171 -19.02 -8.66 14.46
C PHE A 171 -19.08 -9.59 15.68
N GLU A 172 -20.03 -10.49 15.69
CA GLU A 172 -20.09 -11.60 16.63
C GLU A 172 -19.79 -12.89 15.88
N VAL A 173 -18.69 -13.54 16.27
CA VAL A 173 -18.23 -14.78 15.64
C VAL A 173 -18.39 -15.92 16.62
N THR A 174 -19.16 -16.94 16.24
CA THR A 174 -19.31 -18.22 16.94
C THR A 174 -18.67 -19.34 16.13
N ASN A 175 -18.76 -20.57 16.60
CA ASN A 175 -18.25 -21.72 15.85
C ASN A 175 -19.01 -21.96 14.53
N ASP A 176 -20.29 -21.55 14.47
CA ASP A 176 -21.22 -21.91 13.38
C ASP A 176 -21.77 -20.69 12.64
N SER A 177 -21.60 -19.49 13.15
CA SER A 177 -22.19 -18.29 12.58
C SER A 177 -21.35 -17.02 12.75
N ILE A 178 -21.57 -16.07 11.83
CA ILE A 178 -21.12 -14.68 11.91
C ILE A 178 -22.36 -13.79 11.79
N THR A 179 -22.53 -12.91 12.76
CA THR A 179 -23.60 -11.91 12.81
C THR A 179 -23.04 -10.52 12.99
#